data_97d7ee7059cf0ed475a5227975ad1a4d
#
_entry.id   97d7ee7059cf0ed475a5227975ad1a4d
#
_cell.length_a   1.000
_cell.length_b   1.000
_cell.length_c   1.000
_cell.angle_alpha   90.00
_cell.angle_beta   90.00
_cell.angle_gamma   90.00
#
_symmetry.space_group_name_H-M   'P 1'
#
loop_
_entity.id
_entity.type
_entity.pdbx_description
1 polymer ?
#
loop_
_entity_poly.entity_id
_entity_poly.type
_entity_poly.pdbx_seq_one_letter_code
_entity_poly.pdbx_strand_id
1 'polypeptide(L)'
;MLDVKASAQDSALELALAYAESGYTPVPLLRHNKVPPKELGGWQKYKERQPTTEEITRWFKDRDDLVVALICGKFIVVDADTPEACIWAEKNLPNTPCKVVTGKGMHYYYNNPENYTTYVARRTDTSDPAKLIDIRGVGGLIIAPYNIHATGAIYEPKFIDGWDWHNTSDLPDLTKEHWVMITGVDKLNGKSITSPFSMEGVVAGSRNDNAARLAGNLIAKNVSIEMVEFFVQSWNQQNKPPLPRSEISTTVNSILKTHERKNQQAPAFIQRSYNVKEPTDLY
;
A
#
# COMPACT_ATOMS: atom_id res chain seq x y z
N MET A 1 21.76 17.94 -22.08
CA MET A 1 20.62 17.19 -21.51
C MET A 1 20.52 15.91 -22.27
N LEU A 2 20.88 14.78 -21.67
CA LEU A 2 20.66 13.48 -22.24
C LEU A 2 19.18 13.19 -22.13
N ASP A 3 18.53 13.00 -23.27
CA ASP A 3 17.12 12.57 -23.38
C ASP A 3 17.06 11.10 -22.96
N VAL A 4 17.01 10.83 -21.65
CA VAL A 4 16.97 9.47 -21.12
C VAL A 4 15.54 8.95 -21.30
N LYS A 5 15.27 8.42 -22.49
CA LYS A 5 14.04 7.65 -22.74
C LYS A 5 14.22 6.27 -22.15
N ALA A 6 13.66 6.04 -20.96
CA ALA A 6 13.55 4.70 -20.42
C ALA A 6 12.87 3.78 -21.44
N SER A 7 13.41 2.60 -21.67
CA SER A 7 12.92 1.62 -22.64
C SER A 7 12.79 0.23 -22.02
N ALA A 8 12.01 -0.65 -22.62
CA ALA A 8 11.90 -2.04 -22.21
C ALA A 8 13.17 -2.87 -22.43
N GLN A 9 14.20 -2.30 -23.07
CA GLN A 9 15.50 -2.92 -23.29
C GLN A 9 16.53 -2.52 -22.22
N ASP A 10 16.22 -1.51 -21.39
CA ASP A 10 17.11 -1.05 -20.34
C ASP A 10 17.21 -2.09 -19.22
N SER A 11 18.38 -2.24 -18.64
CA SER A 11 18.56 -3.01 -17.41
C SER A 11 17.82 -2.34 -16.25
N ALA A 12 17.53 -3.11 -15.20
CA ALA A 12 16.92 -2.53 -13.98
C ALA A 12 17.78 -1.41 -13.38
N LEU A 13 19.11 -1.45 -13.54
CA LEU A 13 20.02 -0.38 -13.11
C LEU A 13 19.79 0.90 -13.91
N GLU A 14 19.76 0.80 -15.24
CA GLU A 14 19.55 1.96 -16.12
C GLU A 14 18.19 2.60 -15.87
N LEU A 15 17.14 1.79 -15.76
CA LEU A 15 15.80 2.27 -15.39
C LEU A 15 15.78 2.99 -14.04
N ALA A 16 16.43 2.42 -13.02
CA ALA A 16 16.45 3.03 -11.68
C ALA A 16 17.20 4.38 -11.68
N LEU A 17 18.32 4.47 -12.40
CA LEU A 17 19.08 5.72 -12.56
C LEU A 17 18.27 6.78 -13.30
N ALA A 18 17.60 6.40 -14.40
CA ALA A 18 16.75 7.31 -15.18
C ALA A 18 15.59 7.86 -14.33
N TYR A 19 14.93 7.01 -13.54
CA TYR A 19 13.88 7.46 -12.62
C TYR A 19 14.41 8.38 -11.52
N ALA A 20 15.58 8.10 -10.95
CA ALA A 20 16.19 8.97 -9.94
C ALA A 20 16.54 10.35 -10.52
N GLU A 21 17.10 10.40 -11.74
CA GLU A 21 17.40 11.65 -12.45
C GLU A 21 16.13 12.46 -12.75
N SER A 22 15.01 11.78 -13.03
CA SER A 22 13.69 12.40 -13.21
C SER A 22 13.01 12.84 -11.89
N GLY A 23 13.70 12.70 -10.74
CA GLY A 23 13.18 13.16 -9.44
C GLY A 23 12.28 12.16 -8.71
N TYR A 24 12.16 10.92 -9.20
CA TYR A 24 11.47 9.84 -8.52
C TYR A 24 12.38 9.13 -7.52
N THR A 25 11.78 8.36 -6.64
CA THR A 25 12.52 7.58 -5.62
C THR A 25 12.45 6.09 -5.95
N PRO A 26 13.40 5.56 -6.76
CA PRO A 26 13.43 4.15 -7.11
C PRO A 26 13.97 3.31 -5.95
N VAL A 27 13.38 2.12 -5.77
CA VAL A 27 13.85 1.10 -4.83
C VAL A 27 13.74 -0.29 -5.46
N PRO A 28 14.62 -1.25 -5.10
CA PRO A 28 14.58 -2.59 -5.65
C PRO A 28 13.47 -3.43 -5.02
N LEU A 29 12.79 -4.23 -5.84
CA LEU A 29 11.95 -5.34 -5.40
C LEU A 29 12.37 -6.63 -6.11
N LEU A 30 12.25 -7.76 -5.42
CA LEU A 30 12.44 -9.07 -6.04
C LEU A 30 11.30 -9.32 -7.05
N ARG A 31 11.64 -9.66 -8.29
CA ARG A 31 10.68 -9.81 -9.40
C ARG A 31 9.59 -10.84 -9.12
N HIS A 32 9.95 -11.96 -8.48
CA HIS A 32 9.04 -13.10 -8.29
C HIS A 32 7.98 -12.90 -7.21
N ASN A 33 8.26 -12.08 -6.16
CA ASN A 33 7.34 -11.89 -5.03
C ASN A 33 7.08 -10.43 -4.66
N LYS A 34 7.74 -9.49 -5.36
CA LYS A 34 7.56 -8.03 -5.19
C LYS A 34 7.87 -7.53 -3.77
N VAL A 35 8.76 -8.22 -3.06
CA VAL A 35 9.24 -7.76 -1.75
C VAL A 35 10.63 -7.13 -1.86
N PRO A 36 10.97 -6.16 -0.99
CA PRO A 36 12.31 -5.60 -0.95
C PRO A 36 13.36 -6.67 -0.61
N PRO A 37 14.51 -6.69 -1.30
CA PRO A 37 15.61 -7.58 -0.95
C PRO A 37 16.15 -7.24 0.45
N LYS A 38 16.65 -8.23 1.18
CA LYS A 38 17.12 -8.06 2.58
C LYS A 38 18.27 -7.05 2.67
N GLU A 39 19.09 -6.99 1.65
CA GLU A 39 20.27 -6.11 1.54
C GLU A 39 19.88 -4.62 1.52
N LEU A 40 18.64 -4.29 1.17
CA LEU A 40 18.14 -2.92 1.21
C LEU A 40 18.06 -2.39 2.66
N GLY A 41 17.90 -3.26 3.64
CA GLY A 41 17.77 -2.88 5.05
C GLY A 41 16.51 -2.07 5.36
N GLY A 42 15.48 -2.19 4.51
CA GLY A 42 14.24 -1.43 4.56
C GLY A 42 14.25 -0.20 3.65
N TRP A 43 13.10 0.06 3.03
CA TRP A 43 12.91 1.16 2.08
C TRP A 43 12.32 2.42 2.72
N GLN A 44 11.83 2.34 3.96
CA GLN A 44 11.09 3.42 4.65
C GLN A 44 11.89 4.72 4.77
N LYS A 45 13.22 4.62 4.92
CA LYS A 45 14.11 5.79 4.98
C LYS A 45 14.13 6.62 3.69
N TYR A 46 13.78 5.99 2.56
CA TYR A 46 13.73 6.66 1.25
C TYR A 46 12.42 7.39 0.99
N LYS A 47 11.48 7.38 1.94
CA LYS A 47 10.33 8.30 1.92
C LYS A 47 10.73 9.75 2.15
N GLU A 48 11.82 9.98 2.87
CA GLU A 48 12.30 11.30 3.29
C GLU A 48 13.47 11.80 2.44
N ARG A 49 14.16 10.91 1.73
CA ARG A 49 15.25 11.23 0.83
C ARG A 49 15.31 10.30 -0.38
N GLN A 50 15.84 10.79 -1.47
CA GLN A 50 16.16 9.91 -2.60
C GLN A 50 17.40 9.05 -2.29
N PRO A 51 17.51 7.84 -2.89
CA PRO A 51 18.73 7.07 -2.89
C PRO A 51 19.81 7.79 -3.69
N THR A 52 21.07 7.60 -3.31
CA THR A 52 22.19 8.09 -4.10
C THR A 52 22.48 7.17 -5.30
N THR A 53 23.21 7.67 -6.29
CA THR A 53 23.65 6.88 -7.44
C THR A 53 24.42 5.63 -7.01
N GLU A 54 25.25 5.74 -5.96
CA GLU A 54 26.03 4.62 -5.42
C GLU A 54 25.11 3.59 -4.73
N GLU A 55 24.07 4.03 -4.02
CA GLU A 55 23.08 3.13 -3.43
C GLU A 55 22.33 2.37 -4.53
N ILE A 56 21.84 3.06 -5.55
CA ILE A 56 21.16 2.45 -6.71
C ILE A 56 22.07 1.46 -7.42
N THR A 57 23.29 1.87 -7.75
CA THR A 57 24.26 1.01 -8.42
C THR A 57 24.55 -0.25 -7.61
N ARG A 58 24.75 -0.12 -6.30
CA ARG A 58 24.99 -1.25 -5.40
C ARG A 58 23.82 -2.23 -5.34
N TRP A 59 22.57 -1.76 -5.47
CA TRP A 59 21.40 -2.64 -5.42
C TRP A 59 21.18 -3.40 -6.72
N PHE A 60 21.31 -2.72 -7.86
CA PHE A 60 20.89 -3.25 -9.15
C PHE A 60 22.00 -3.82 -10.00
N LYS A 61 23.27 -3.46 -9.73
CA LYS A 61 24.40 -3.96 -10.52
C LYS A 61 24.47 -5.48 -10.47
N ASP A 62 24.59 -6.09 -11.64
CA ASP A 62 24.71 -7.54 -11.83
C ASP A 62 23.52 -8.34 -11.22
N ARG A 63 22.32 -7.72 -11.16
CA ARG A 63 21.09 -8.31 -10.61
C ARG A 63 19.98 -8.31 -11.65
N ASP A 64 19.65 -9.47 -12.17
CA ASP A 64 18.57 -9.72 -13.14
C ASP A 64 17.26 -10.19 -12.49
N ASP A 65 17.29 -10.50 -11.20
CA ASP A 65 16.15 -10.92 -10.38
C ASP A 65 15.34 -9.75 -9.78
N LEU A 66 15.80 -8.51 -10.01
CA LEU A 66 15.18 -7.30 -9.48
C LEU A 66 14.29 -6.58 -10.49
N VAL A 67 13.33 -5.85 -9.98
CA VAL A 67 12.55 -4.84 -10.69
C VAL A 67 12.61 -3.53 -9.93
N VAL A 68 12.44 -2.43 -10.65
CA VAL A 68 12.40 -1.08 -10.07
C VAL A 68 10.98 -0.80 -9.59
N ALA A 69 10.82 -0.46 -8.32
CA ALA A 69 9.60 0.14 -7.80
C ALA A 69 9.83 1.62 -7.48
N LEU A 70 8.80 2.43 -7.61
CA LEU A 70 8.79 3.84 -7.22
C LEU A 70 8.05 4.02 -5.91
N ILE A 71 8.59 4.83 -5.01
CA ILE A 71 7.88 5.25 -3.81
C ILE A 71 6.86 6.31 -4.19
N CYS A 72 5.59 6.04 -3.94
CA CYS A 72 4.51 6.99 -4.14
C CYS A 72 4.51 8.06 -3.04
N GLY A 73 4.10 9.27 -3.39
CA GLY A 73 4.04 10.41 -2.48
C GLY A 73 3.51 11.63 -3.20
N LYS A 74 4.33 12.28 -4.02
CA LYS A 74 3.92 13.38 -4.90
C LYS A 74 2.85 12.93 -5.90
N PHE A 75 2.96 11.73 -6.40
CA PHE A 75 1.96 11.07 -7.23
C PHE A 75 1.28 9.92 -6.48
N ILE A 76 0.11 9.56 -6.94
CA ILE A 76 -0.71 8.46 -6.46
C ILE A 76 -1.12 7.58 -7.64
N VAL A 77 -1.20 6.29 -7.44
CA VAL A 77 -1.57 5.35 -8.50
C VAL A 77 -2.84 4.60 -8.12
N VAL A 78 -3.79 4.64 -9.04
CA VAL A 78 -4.97 3.78 -9.04
C VAL A 78 -4.59 2.51 -9.79
N ASP A 79 -4.58 1.39 -9.08
CA ASP A 79 -4.15 0.07 -9.54
C ASP A 79 -5.39 -0.80 -9.76
N ALA A 80 -5.83 -0.89 -11.01
CA ALA A 80 -7.02 -1.62 -11.44
C ALA A 80 -6.61 -2.97 -12.04
N ASP A 81 -6.75 -4.05 -11.26
CA ASP A 81 -6.25 -5.40 -11.55
C ASP A 81 -7.23 -6.28 -12.35
N THR A 82 -8.38 -5.73 -12.80
CA THR A 82 -9.37 -6.49 -13.60
C THR A 82 -9.93 -5.63 -14.73
N PRO A 83 -10.44 -6.24 -15.81
CA PRO A 83 -11.09 -5.49 -16.90
C PRO A 83 -12.24 -4.60 -16.42
N GLU A 84 -13.06 -5.09 -15.49
CA GLU A 84 -14.20 -4.35 -14.93
C GLU A 84 -13.71 -3.13 -14.13
N ALA A 85 -12.64 -3.28 -13.34
CA ALA A 85 -12.02 -2.19 -12.61
C ALA A 85 -11.41 -1.14 -13.56
N CYS A 86 -10.77 -1.58 -14.66
CA CYS A 86 -10.25 -0.69 -15.69
C CYS A 86 -11.37 0.11 -16.35
N ILE A 87 -12.46 -0.54 -16.79
CA ILE A 87 -13.62 0.12 -17.39
C ILE A 87 -14.24 1.12 -16.41
N TRP A 88 -14.36 0.74 -15.15
CA TRP A 88 -14.86 1.64 -14.11
C TRP A 88 -13.97 2.87 -13.93
N ALA A 89 -12.65 2.68 -13.84
CA ALA A 89 -11.68 3.76 -13.71
C ALA A 89 -11.74 4.74 -14.90
N GLU A 90 -11.74 4.22 -16.13
CA GLU A 90 -11.86 5.04 -17.36
C GLU A 90 -13.14 5.89 -17.40
N LYS A 91 -14.23 5.38 -16.81
CA LYS A 91 -15.52 6.07 -16.81
C LYS A 91 -15.64 7.11 -15.70
N ASN A 92 -15.05 6.87 -14.54
CA ASN A 92 -15.36 7.61 -13.32
C ASN A 92 -14.20 8.49 -12.82
N LEU A 93 -12.98 8.29 -13.32
CA LEU A 93 -11.81 9.07 -12.92
C LEU A 93 -11.38 10.02 -14.02
N PRO A 94 -10.65 11.11 -13.70
CA PRO A 94 -10.11 12.00 -14.69
C PRO A 94 -9.25 11.26 -15.71
N ASN A 95 -9.32 11.65 -16.97
CA ASN A 95 -8.39 11.11 -17.95
C ASN A 95 -6.97 11.57 -17.62
N THR A 96 -6.07 10.63 -17.41
CA THR A 96 -4.67 10.92 -17.12
C THR A 96 -3.79 10.65 -18.33
N PRO A 97 -2.77 11.49 -18.60
CA PRO A 97 -1.82 11.25 -19.68
C PRO A 97 -0.86 10.08 -19.39
N CYS A 98 -0.80 9.61 -18.17
CA CYS A 98 0.07 8.51 -17.75
C CYS A 98 -0.73 7.29 -17.33
N LYS A 99 -0.80 6.32 -18.22
CA LYS A 99 -1.38 5.00 -17.99
C LYS A 99 -0.33 3.94 -18.25
N VAL A 100 -0.37 2.83 -17.51
CA VAL A 100 0.57 1.72 -17.69
C VAL A 100 -0.21 0.41 -17.74
N VAL A 101 -0.10 -0.31 -18.85
CA VAL A 101 -0.66 -1.65 -18.96
C VAL A 101 0.17 -2.62 -18.13
N THR A 102 -0.49 -3.42 -17.33
CA THR A 102 0.13 -4.46 -16.50
C THR A 102 -0.24 -5.85 -17.01
N GLY A 103 0.27 -6.89 -16.39
CA GLY A 103 -0.09 -8.26 -16.75
C GLY A 103 -1.56 -8.63 -16.50
N LYS A 104 -2.33 -7.81 -15.76
CA LYS A 104 -3.73 -8.09 -15.38
C LYS A 104 -4.70 -6.95 -15.66
N GLY A 105 -4.21 -5.74 -15.72
CA GLY A 105 -5.04 -4.55 -15.83
C GLY A 105 -4.21 -3.30 -16.11
N MET A 106 -4.45 -2.22 -15.41
CA MET A 106 -3.81 -0.93 -15.66
C MET A 106 -3.50 -0.17 -14.37
N HIS A 107 -2.39 0.57 -14.40
CA HIS A 107 -2.10 1.63 -13.44
C HIS A 107 -2.47 2.98 -14.06
N TYR A 108 -3.13 3.83 -13.30
CA TYR A 108 -3.47 5.22 -13.65
C TYR A 108 -2.79 6.15 -12.67
N TYR A 109 -2.00 7.09 -13.17
CA TYR A 109 -1.19 8.00 -12.35
C TYR A 109 -1.87 9.36 -12.22
N TYR A 110 -1.89 9.89 -10.99
CA TYR A 110 -2.51 11.17 -10.64
C TYR A 110 -1.62 11.96 -9.68
N ASN A 111 -1.83 13.27 -9.60
CA ASN A 111 -1.32 14.06 -8.49
C ASN A 111 -2.03 13.68 -7.19
N ASN A 112 -1.33 13.87 -6.07
CA ASN A 112 -1.83 13.54 -4.72
C ASN A 112 -1.84 14.78 -3.80
N PRO A 113 -2.65 15.82 -4.10
CA PRO A 113 -2.65 17.07 -3.35
C PRO A 113 -3.07 16.88 -1.89
N GLU A 114 -3.94 15.91 -1.61
CA GLU A 114 -4.47 15.60 -0.28
C GLU A 114 -3.58 14.64 0.52
N ASN A 115 -2.43 14.22 -0.03
CA ASN A 115 -1.52 13.26 0.58
C ASN A 115 -2.20 11.95 1.03
N TYR A 116 -3.09 11.42 0.20
CA TYR A 116 -3.71 10.13 0.45
C TYR A 116 -2.66 9.03 0.57
N THR A 117 -2.87 8.16 1.55
CA THR A 117 -2.01 6.99 1.80
C THR A 117 -2.45 5.81 0.94
N THR A 118 -1.69 4.72 0.99
CA THR A 118 -2.07 3.47 0.31
C THR A 118 -3.39 2.93 0.87
N TYR A 119 -4.27 2.51 -0.05
CA TYR A 119 -5.50 1.78 0.24
C TYR A 119 -5.48 0.46 -0.53
N VAL A 120 -5.74 -0.64 0.16
CA VAL A 120 -5.89 -1.97 -0.44
C VAL A 120 -7.35 -2.37 -0.37
N ALA A 121 -7.92 -2.67 -1.51
CA ALA A 121 -9.32 -3.07 -1.62
C ALA A 121 -9.57 -4.38 -0.88
N ARG A 122 -10.69 -4.46 -0.16
CA ARG A 122 -11.01 -5.65 0.64
C ARG A 122 -11.48 -6.84 -0.21
N ARG A 123 -11.89 -6.60 -1.45
CA ARG A 123 -12.43 -7.59 -2.40
C ARG A 123 -13.52 -8.51 -1.79
N THR A 124 -14.29 -7.96 -0.84
CA THR A 124 -15.42 -8.66 -0.20
C THR A 124 -16.66 -8.68 -1.07
N ASP A 125 -16.78 -7.66 -1.94
CA ASP A 125 -17.84 -7.53 -2.93
C ASP A 125 -17.21 -7.31 -4.30
N THR A 126 -17.17 -8.36 -5.10
CA THR A 126 -16.61 -8.34 -6.45
C THR A 126 -17.62 -7.86 -7.50
N SER A 127 -18.89 -7.63 -7.11
CA SER A 127 -19.92 -7.07 -7.99
C SER A 127 -19.75 -5.56 -8.20
N ASP A 128 -19.08 -4.87 -7.27
CA ASP A 128 -18.72 -3.45 -7.39
C ASP A 128 -17.27 -3.31 -7.89
N PRO A 129 -17.04 -2.91 -9.15
CA PRO A 129 -15.69 -2.79 -9.71
C PRO A 129 -14.80 -1.82 -8.95
N ALA A 130 -15.34 -0.79 -8.28
CA ALA A 130 -14.58 0.12 -7.44
C ALA A 130 -13.90 -0.60 -6.27
N LYS A 131 -14.50 -1.68 -5.76
CA LYS A 131 -13.96 -2.51 -4.67
C LYS A 131 -12.85 -3.48 -5.12
N LEU A 132 -12.52 -3.47 -6.41
CA LEU A 132 -11.40 -4.23 -6.99
C LEU A 132 -10.16 -3.35 -7.24
N ILE A 133 -10.24 -2.06 -6.92
CA ILE A 133 -9.20 -1.07 -7.15
C ILE A 133 -8.36 -0.87 -5.89
N ASP A 134 -7.05 -1.06 -6.01
CA ASP A 134 -6.07 -0.64 -5.01
C ASP A 134 -5.58 0.78 -5.31
N ILE A 135 -5.19 1.51 -4.28
CA ILE A 135 -4.53 2.81 -4.41
C ILE A 135 -3.15 2.74 -3.77
N ARG A 136 -2.12 3.14 -4.51
CA ARG A 136 -0.76 3.30 -4.01
C ARG A 136 -0.49 4.79 -3.80
N GLY A 137 -0.68 5.25 -2.57
CA GLY A 137 -0.46 6.64 -2.15
C GLY A 137 0.80 6.80 -1.31
N VAL A 138 0.85 7.84 -0.49
CA VAL A 138 2.05 8.20 0.30
C VAL A 138 2.66 6.99 1.00
N GLY A 139 3.91 6.72 0.69
CA GLY A 139 4.68 5.61 1.21
C GLY A 139 4.29 4.24 0.65
N GLY A 140 3.43 4.17 -0.35
CA GLY A 140 3.21 2.97 -1.14
C GLY A 140 4.33 2.72 -2.15
N LEU A 141 4.40 1.51 -2.66
CA LEU A 141 5.30 1.13 -3.74
C LEU A 141 4.48 0.71 -4.96
N ILE A 142 4.91 1.15 -6.13
CA ILE A 142 4.38 0.72 -7.42
C ILE A 142 5.52 0.25 -8.32
N ILE A 143 5.32 -0.84 -9.06
CA ILE A 143 6.31 -1.26 -10.06
C ILE A 143 6.34 -0.21 -11.17
N ALA A 144 7.53 0.29 -11.45
CA ALA A 144 7.74 1.30 -12.48
C ALA A 144 7.46 0.73 -13.89
N PRO A 145 7.04 1.56 -14.85
CA PRO A 145 6.95 1.16 -16.26
C PRO A 145 8.27 0.63 -16.81
N TYR A 146 8.19 -0.04 -17.94
CA TYR A 146 9.28 -0.74 -18.61
C TYR A 146 9.88 -1.93 -17.87
N ASN A 147 9.49 -2.20 -16.62
CA ASN A 147 9.90 -3.42 -15.93
C ASN A 147 9.21 -4.66 -16.53
N ILE A 148 9.88 -5.81 -16.40
CA ILE A 148 9.35 -7.10 -16.81
C ILE A 148 8.77 -7.80 -15.58
N HIS A 149 7.48 -8.13 -15.63
CA HIS A 149 6.81 -8.92 -14.61
C HIS A 149 7.37 -10.37 -14.57
N ALA A 150 7.19 -11.07 -13.45
CA ALA A 150 7.61 -12.48 -13.31
C ALA A 150 7.01 -13.42 -14.37
N THR A 151 5.87 -13.06 -14.95
CA THR A 151 5.21 -13.79 -16.06
C THR A 151 5.78 -13.47 -17.43
N GLY A 152 6.74 -12.55 -17.54
CA GLY A 152 7.29 -12.05 -18.80
C GLY A 152 6.52 -10.87 -19.41
N ALA A 153 5.37 -10.47 -18.85
CA ALA A 153 4.66 -9.29 -19.32
C ALA A 153 5.42 -8.01 -18.95
N ILE A 154 5.45 -7.04 -19.87
CA ILE A 154 6.06 -5.73 -19.63
C ILE A 154 5.01 -4.80 -19.00
N TYR A 155 5.44 -3.98 -18.05
CA TYR A 155 4.68 -2.83 -17.58
C TYR A 155 4.77 -1.73 -18.64
N GLU A 156 3.86 -1.79 -19.62
CA GLU A 156 3.91 -0.99 -20.84
C GLU A 156 3.26 0.38 -20.63
N PRO A 157 4.01 1.49 -20.71
CA PRO A 157 3.42 2.81 -20.61
C PRO A 157 2.59 3.15 -21.87
N LYS A 158 1.45 3.78 -21.65
CA LYS A 158 0.58 4.39 -22.66
C LYS A 158 0.49 5.88 -22.35
N PHE A 159 1.46 6.65 -22.84
CA PHE A 159 1.48 8.09 -22.66
C PHE A 159 0.64 8.78 -23.72
N ILE A 160 -0.07 9.83 -23.35
CA ILE A 160 -0.91 10.62 -24.23
C ILE A 160 -0.19 11.93 -24.53
N ASP A 161 -0.27 12.39 -25.79
CA ASP A 161 0.17 13.72 -26.27
C ASP A 161 1.62 14.08 -25.92
N GLY A 162 2.53 13.10 -25.99
CA GLY A 162 3.96 13.35 -25.74
C GLY A 162 4.32 13.59 -24.26
N TRP A 163 3.41 13.25 -23.36
CA TRP A 163 3.70 13.29 -21.93
C TRP A 163 4.90 12.38 -21.60
N ASP A 164 5.75 12.83 -20.69
CA ASP A 164 6.90 12.09 -20.20
C ASP A 164 7.02 12.17 -18.66
N TRP A 165 7.91 11.39 -18.09
CA TRP A 165 8.14 11.31 -16.65
C TRP A 165 8.70 12.59 -16.01
N HIS A 166 9.15 13.55 -16.79
CA HIS A 166 9.64 14.84 -16.29
C HIS A 166 8.50 15.82 -16.00
N ASN A 167 7.30 15.57 -16.53
CA ASN A 167 6.13 16.45 -16.43
C ASN A 167 5.06 15.93 -15.45
N THR A 168 5.44 15.60 -14.23
CA THR A 168 4.46 15.15 -13.21
C THR A 168 3.45 16.22 -12.82
N SER A 169 3.77 17.50 -13.03
CA SER A 169 2.84 18.62 -12.79
C SER A 169 1.58 18.57 -13.68
N ASP A 170 1.65 17.87 -14.81
CA ASP A 170 0.55 17.78 -15.79
C ASP A 170 -0.40 16.62 -15.48
N LEU A 171 -0.12 15.85 -14.44
CA LEU A 171 -1.05 14.83 -13.98
C LEU A 171 -2.30 15.48 -13.37
N PRO A 172 -3.51 15.01 -13.69
CA PRO A 172 -4.71 15.48 -13.02
C PRO A 172 -4.72 15.07 -11.55
N ASP A 173 -5.41 15.85 -10.74
CA ASP A 173 -5.53 15.56 -9.31
C ASP A 173 -6.48 14.39 -9.06
N LEU A 174 -6.09 13.45 -8.20
CA LEU A 174 -7.03 12.52 -7.58
C LEU A 174 -7.71 13.26 -6.42
N THR A 175 -8.91 13.79 -6.68
CA THR A 175 -9.64 14.61 -5.70
C THR A 175 -10.23 13.76 -4.57
N LYS A 176 -10.73 14.43 -3.54
CA LYS A 176 -11.45 13.80 -2.44
C LYS A 176 -12.66 12.97 -2.93
N GLU A 177 -13.41 13.48 -3.88
CA GLU A 177 -14.57 12.79 -4.44
C GLU A 177 -14.16 11.45 -5.07
N HIS A 178 -13.09 11.45 -5.86
CA HIS A 178 -12.55 10.22 -6.46
C HIS A 178 -12.06 9.24 -5.39
N TRP A 179 -11.37 9.74 -4.36
CA TRP A 179 -10.95 8.92 -3.23
C TRP A 179 -12.13 8.26 -2.53
N VAL A 180 -13.18 9.03 -2.19
CA VAL A 180 -14.39 8.51 -1.54
C VAL A 180 -15.10 7.51 -2.45
N MET A 181 -15.18 7.79 -3.74
CA MET A 181 -15.82 6.92 -4.72
C MET A 181 -15.17 5.52 -4.79
N ILE A 182 -13.85 5.45 -4.73
CA ILE A 182 -13.10 4.18 -4.73
C ILE A 182 -13.17 3.51 -3.35
N THR A 183 -12.85 4.25 -2.29
CA THR A 183 -12.58 3.67 -0.97
C THR A 183 -13.81 3.58 -0.07
N GLY A 184 -14.82 4.42 -0.32
CA GLY A 184 -15.95 4.62 0.58
C GLY A 184 -15.56 5.36 1.87
N VAL A 185 -14.36 5.95 1.96
CA VAL A 185 -13.84 6.58 3.18
C VAL A 185 -13.73 8.09 3.02
N ASP A 186 -14.51 8.84 3.80
CA ASP A 186 -14.36 10.30 3.91
C ASP A 186 -13.33 10.67 4.98
N LYS A 187 -12.14 11.12 4.58
CA LYS A 187 -11.03 11.46 5.46
C LYS A 187 -11.23 12.76 6.28
N LEU A 188 -12.11 13.67 5.83
CA LEU A 188 -12.22 15.02 6.42
C LEU A 188 -12.81 15.05 7.83
N ASN A 189 -13.46 14.00 8.28
CA ASN A 189 -14.11 13.98 9.59
C ASN A 189 -13.34 13.22 10.69
N GLY A 190 -12.08 12.82 10.45
CA GLY A 190 -11.29 12.09 11.45
C GLY A 190 -11.92 10.75 11.90
N LYS A 191 -13.12 10.48 11.45
CA LYS A 191 -13.81 9.20 11.58
C LYS A 191 -13.57 8.46 10.27
N SER A 192 -12.61 7.52 10.31
CA SER A 192 -12.77 6.37 9.43
C SER A 192 -14.23 5.95 9.56
N ILE A 193 -15.00 6.02 8.48
CA ILE A 193 -16.21 5.20 8.38
C ILE A 193 -15.63 3.80 8.20
N THR A 194 -15.08 3.26 9.28
CA THR A 194 -14.95 1.83 9.42
C THR A 194 -16.37 1.36 9.32
N SER A 195 -16.78 0.82 8.17
CA SER A 195 -17.93 -0.08 8.16
C SER A 195 -17.79 -0.92 9.43
N PRO A 196 -18.87 -1.03 10.24
CA PRO A 196 -18.82 -1.80 11.46
C PRO A 196 -18.12 -3.11 11.11
N PHE A 197 -17.18 -3.55 11.94
CA PHE A 197 -16.49 -4.81 11.70
C PHE A 197 -17.59 -5.86 11.52
N SER A 198 -17.72 -6.38 10.30
CA SER A 198 -18.69 -7.45 10.07
C SER A 198 -18.18 -8.68 10.81
N MET A 199 -19.04 -9.23 11.66
CA MET A 199 -18.80 -10.53 12.29
C MET A 199 -18.93 -11.69 11.30
N GLU A 200 -19.36 -11.41 10.07
CA GLU A 200 -19.42 -12.42 9.01
C GLU A 200 -18.02 -12.87 8.62
N GLY A 201 -17.90 -14.15 8.29
CA GLY A 201 -16.66 -14.73 7.81
C GLY A 201 -16.26 -14.16 6.45
N VAL A 202 -14.96 -14.18 6.16
CA VAL A 202 -14.41 -13.69 4.89
C VAL A 202 -13.76 -14.82 4.10
N VAL A 203 -13.65 -14.60 2.79
CA VAL A 203 -13.06 -15.59 1.86
C VAL A 203 -11.54 -15.65 2.01
N ALA A 204 -10.96 -16.72 1.44
CA ALA A 204 -9.52 -16.91 1.38
C ALA A 204 -8.81 -15.67 0.77
N GLY A 205 -7.66 -15.28 1.34
CA GLY A 205 -6.86 -14.13 0.92
C GLY A 205 -7.05 -12.88 1.78
N SER A 206 -8.20 -12.68 2.44
CA SER A 206 -8.45 -11.52 3.31
C SER A 206 -8.55 -11.85 4.81
N ARG A 207 -8.43 -13.14 5.17
CA ARG A 207 -8.63 -13.61 6.55
C ARG A 207 -7.61 -13.06 7.53
N ASN A 208 -6.32 -13.03 7.19
CA ASN A 208 -5.25 -12.52 8.04
C ASN A 208 -5.39 -11.02 8.27
N ASP A 209 -5.69 -10.24 7.25
CA ASP A 209 -5.88 -8.80 7.37
C ASP A 209 -7.07 -8.46 8.28
N ASN A 210 -8.17 -9.21 8.14
CA ASN A 210 -9.34 -9.02 9.00
C ASN A 210 -9.08 -9.45 10.44
N ALA A 211 -8.36 -10.56 10.66
CA ALA A 211 -7.91 -10.98 11.98
C ALA A 211 -7.03 -9.90 12.65
N ALA A 212 -6.05 -9.38 11.92
CA ALA A 212 -5.16 -8.31 12.39
C ALA A 212 -5.94 -7.02 12.73
N ARG A 213 -6.94 -6.65 11.93
CA ARG A 213 -7.79 -5.48 12.18
C ARG A 213 -8.67 -5.66 13.40
N LEU A 214 -9.30 -6.83 13.57
CA LEU A 214 -10.10 -7.13 14.76
C LEU A 214 -9.22 -7.08 16.01
N ALA A 215 -8.07 -7.75 16.00
CA ALA A 215 -7.10 -7.71 17.10
C ALA A 215 -6.66 -6.27 17.42
N GLY A 216 -6.28 -5.49 16.42
CA GLY A 216 -5.85 -4.10 16.59
C GLY A 216 -6.92 -3.21 17.18
N ASN A 217 -8.18 -3.37 16.77
CA ASN A 217 -9.31 -2.61 17.32
C ASN A 217 -9.58 -2.94 18.78
N LEU A 218 -9.47 -4.21 19.17
CA LEU A 218 -9.69 -4.65 20.56
C LEU A 218 -8.52 -4.21 21.45
N ILE A 219 -7.27 -4.38 21.01
CA ILE A 219 -6.07 -3.96 21.73
C ILE A 219 -6.09 -2.44 21.97
N ALA A 220 -6.45 -1.64 20.96
CA ALA A 220 -6.56 -0.20 21.07
C ALA A 220 -7.65 0.26 22.07
N LYS A 221 -8.58 -0.61 22.40
CA LYS A 221 -9.62 -0.40 23.43
C LYS A 221 -9.27 -1.01 24.79
N ASN A 222 -8.01 -1.39 24.98
CA ASN A 222 -7.48 -2.02 26.21
C ASN A 222 -8.20 -3.32 26.62
N VAL A 223 -8.70 -4.09 25.64
CA VAL A 223 -9.22 -5.44 25.88
C VAL A 223 -8.05 -6.36 26.19
N SER A 224 -8.19 -7.22 27.22
CA SER A 224 -7.10 -8.16 27.60
C SER A 224 -6.74 -9.11 26.44
N ILE A 225 -5.48 -9.54 26.38
CA ILE A 225 -4.98 -10.31 25.23
C ILE A 225 -5.70 -11.65 25.09
N GLU A 226 -6.10 -12.27 26.20
CA GLU A 226 -6.85 -13.51 26.22
C GLU A 226 -8.23 -13.34 25.60
N MET A 227 -8.88 -12.21 25.88
CA MET A 227 -10.17 -11.86 25.30
C MET A 227 -10.03 -11.48 23.81
N VAL A 228 -8.94 -10.81 23.44
CA VAL A 228 -8.64 -10.53 22.02
C VAL A 228 -8.48 -11.84 21.24
N GLU A 229 -7.68 -12.79 21.74
CA GLU A 229 -7.54 -14.10 21.10
C GLU A 229 -8.85 -14.84 21.01
N PHE A 230 -9.66 -14.83 22.06
CA PHE A 230 -10.97 -15.47 22.07
C PHE A 230 -11.90 -14.87 20.99
N PHE A 231 -12.01 -13.55 20.90
CA PHE A 231 -12.87 -12.92 19.91
C PHE A 231 -12.39 -13.16 18.48
N VAL A 232 -11.07 -13.07 18.23
CA VAL A 232 -10.51 -13.33 16.89
C VAL A 232 -10.69 -14.79 16.49
N GLN A 233 -10.53 -15.73 17.42
CA GLN A 233 -10.79 -17.16 17.17
C GLN A 233 -12.27 -17.41 16.89
N SER A 234 -13.19 -16.83 17.66
CA SER A 234 -14.63 -16.97 17.48
C SER A 234 -15.09 -16.45 16.11
N TRP A 235 -14.57 -15.28 15.72
CA TRP A 235 -14.80 -14.74 14.37
C TRP A 235 -14.22 -15.68 13.29
N ASN A 236 -13.02 -16.21 13.49
CA ASN A 236 -12.36 -17.08 12.52
C ASN A 236 -13.13 -18.36 12.20
N GLN A 237 -13.96 -18.87 13.11
CA GLN A 237 -14.81 -20.04 12.87
C GLN A 237 -15.85 -19.81 11.76
N GLN A 238 -16.14 -18.54 11.42
CA GLN A 238 -17.08 -18.20 10.35
C GLN A 238 -16.41 -18.14 8.97
N ASN A 239 -15.07 -18.19 8.91
CA ASN A 239 -14.32 -18.20 7.65
C ASN A 239 -14.40 -19.59 6.97
N LYS A 240 -14.34 -19.60 5.66
CA LYS A 240 -14.37 -20.84 4.86
C LYS A 240 -13.16 -20.91 3.91
N PRO A 241 -12.16 -21.78 4.21
CA PRO A 241 -11.91 -22.47 5.48
C PRO A 241 -11.40 -21.52 6.55
N PRO A 242 -11.51 -21.83 7.86
CA PRO A 242 -10.91 -21.02 8.91
C PRO A 242 -9.38 -21.07 8.86
N LEU A 243 -8.72 -20.05 9.38
CA LEU A 243 -7.27 -20.04 9.58
C LEU A 243 -6.88 -21.03 10.69
N PRO A 244 -5.67 -21.63 10.62
CA PRO A 244 -5.12 -22.39 11.74
C PRO A 244 -5.05 -21.55 13.01
N ARG A 245 -5.31 -22.15 14.16
CA ARG A 245 -5.26 -21.44 15.46
C ARG A 245 -3.89 -20.81 15.73
N SER A 246 -2.81 -21.47 15.34
CA SER A 246 -1.45 -20.96 15.46
C SER A 246 -1.22 -19.68 14.65
N GLU A 247 -1.84 -19.57 13.48
CA GLU A 247 -1.75 -18.38 12.62
C GLU A 247 -2.49 -17.19 13.24
N ILE A 248 -3.64 -17.41 13.85
CA ILE A 248 -4.38 -16.39 14.61
C ILE A 248 -3.54 -15.90 15.79
N SER A 249 -2.99 -16.80 16.62
CA SER A 249 -2.15 -16.41 17.77
C SER A 249 -0.90 -15.64 17.32
N THR A 250 -0.27 -16.04 16.21
CA THR A 250 0.86 -15.30 15.63
C THR A 250 0.46 -13.89 15.21
N THR A 251 -0.69 -13.74 14.54
CA THR A 251 -1.22 -12.45 14.10
C THR A 251 -1.52 -11.55 15.30
N VAL A 252 -2.24 -12.04 16.30
CA VAL A 252 -2.59 -11.28 17.52
C VAL A 252 -1.32 -10.79 18.24
N ASN A 253 -0.34 -11.66 18.44
CA ASN A 253 0.92 -11.32 19.10
C ASN A 253 1.74 -10.29 18.30
N SER A 254 1.73 -10.35 16.97
CA SER A 254 2.39 -9.37 16.10
C SER A 254 1.78 -7.97 16.26
N ILE A 255 0.44 -7.89 16.32
CA ILE A 255 -0.29 -6.63 16.50
C ILE A 255 -0.03 -6.06 17.90
N LEU A 256 -0.03 -6.89 18.94
CA LEU A 256 0.29 -6.48 20.32
C LEU A 256 1.68 -5.85 20.39
N LYS A 257 2.72 -6.52 19.90
CA LYS A 257 4.10 -5.99 19.84
C LYS A 257 4.20 -4.66 19.09
N THR A 258 3.40 -4.50 18.05
CA THR A 258 3.36 -3.25 17.29
C THR A 258 2.70 -2.12 18.09
N HIS A 259 1.65 -2.43 18.84
CA HIS A 259 0.96 -1.48 19.72
C HIS A 259 1.86 -1.03 20.88
N GLU A 260 2.52 -1.97 21.56
CA GLU A 260 3.46 -1.70 22.64
C GLU A 260 4.62 -0.79 22.19
N ARG A 261 5.21 -1.07 21.00
CA ARG A 261 6.26 -0.22 20.41
C ARG A 261 5.80 1.20 20.16
N LYS A 262 4.60 1.39 19.64
CA LYS A 262 4.02 2.73 19.41
C LYS A 262 3.80 3.48 20.72
N ASN A 263 3.35 2.80 21.77
CA ASN A 263 3.12 3.39 23.08
C ASN A 263 4.44 3.79 23.78
N GLN A 264 5.52 3.00 23.59
CA GLN A 264 6.86 3.33 24.12
C GLN A 264 7.51 4.52 23.39
N GLN A 265 7.17 4.77 22.13
CA GLN A 265 7.67 5.90 21.32
C GLN A 265 6.81 7.17 21.46
N ALA A 266 5.67 7.10 22.14
CA ALA A 266 4.84 8.28 22.36
C ALA A 266 5.54 9.27 23.33
N PRO A 267 5.53 10.60 23.05
CA PRO A 267 6.12 11.59 23.93
C PRO A 267 5.53 11.49 25.35
N ALA A 268 6.35 11.73 26.37
CA ALA A 268 6.01 11.59 27.79
C ALA A 268 4.74 12.37 28.25
N PHE A 269 4.27 13.32 27.45
CA PHE A 269 3.03 14.07 27.69
C PHE A 269 1.77 13.19 27.57
N ILE A 270 1.80 12.13 26.79
CA ILE A 270 0.63 11.23 26.59
C ILE A 270 0.60 10.11 27.61
N GLN A 271 1.71 9.79 28.28
CA GLN A 271 1.77 8.72 29.28
C GLN A 271 1.04 9.05 30.60
N ARG A 272 0.72 10.33 30.87
CA ARG A 272 0.08 10.74 32.13
C ARG A 272 -1.44 10.49 32.20
N SER A 273 -2.10 10.12 31.16
CA SER A 273 -3.56 9.91 31.12
C SER A 273 -3.99 8.47 31.39
N TYR A 274 -3.10 7.54 31.65
CA TYR A 274 -3.41 6.11 31.81
C TYR A 274 -3.13 5.54 33.21
N ASN A 275 -2.74 6.36 34.19
CA ASN A 275 -2.72 5.92 35.58
C ASN A 275 -4.14 6.02 36.17
N VAL A 276 -4.92 4.98 35.98
CA VAL A 276 -6.12 4.74 36.78
C VAL A 276 -5.65 4.53 38.21
N LYS A 277 -6.00 5.45 39.10
CA LYS A 277 -5.85 5.26 40.55
C LYS A 277 -6.60 4.00 40.94
N GLU A 278 -5.92 3.06 41.56
CA GLU A 278 -6.58 1.98 42.29
C GLU A 278 -7.55 2.58 43.31
N PRO A 279 -8.70 1.98 43.54
CA PRO A 279 -9.60 2.44 44.58
C PRO A 279 -8.98 2.03 45.92
N THR A 280 -8.39 2.99 46.62
CA THR A 280 -8.05 2.83 48.03
C THR A 280 -9.31 3.01 48.87
N ASP A 281 -9.72 1.93 49.48
CA ASP A 281 -10.41 1.80 50.78
C ASP A 281 -11.44 2.85 51.16
N LEU A 282 -12.68 2.44 51.07
CA LEU A 282 -13.76 2.93 51.93
C LEU A 282 -14.01 1.89 53.02
N TYR A 283 -13.53 2.18 54.21
CA TYR A 283 -14.13 1.79 55.47
C TYR A 283 -14.68 3.04 56.16
#